data_33f321cc53debd7aa34e42947254be96
#
_entry.id   33f321cc53debd7aa34e42947254be96
#
_cell.length_a   1.000
_cell.length_b   1.000
_cell.length_c   1.000
_cell.angle_alpha   90.00
_cell.angle_beta   90.00
_cell.angle_gamma   90.00
#
_symmetry.space_group_name_H-M   'P 1'
#
loop_
_entity.id
_entity.type
_entity.pdbx_description
1 polymer ?
#
loop_
_entity_poly.entity_id
_entity_poly.type
_entity_poly.pdbx_seq_one_letter_code
_entity_poly.pdbx_strand_id
1 'polypeptide(L)'
;MRKALVFLGILALGLAFAQVRTFDQIKKSGEIRIGTEGAFPPFNYFDEKNQLTGFEVDLGNAIAKKLGLKPKWIAQAFDSLLIQLNQGRFDFVIASHGITEERAKAVDFTNPHYCTGGIIVSKKGGPKTKKDLEGKVVGVQIGTTYMEAAQKIPGVKEVRTYQKDPEALQDLLTGRIDAWITDRFVAKEAIKERKLEGTLQLGELVFQEKVAMAVAKGNKSVLDALNKALADLMKDGTYAQISKKWFGEDVRCR
;
A
#
# COMPACT_ATOMS: atom_id res chain seq x y z
N MET A 1 30.23 55.68 -31.73
CA MET A 1 29.31 54.56 -31.96
C MET A 1 29.75 53.41 -31.02
N ARG A 2 29.14 53.27 -29.83
CA ARG A 2 29.43 52.23 -28.83
C ARG A 2 28.49 51.04 -29.05
N LYS A 3 29.00 49.92 -29.43
CA LYS A 3 28.23 48.65 -29.53
C LYS A 3 28.09 48.05 -28.13
N ALA A 4 26.89 48.03 -27.60
CA ALA A 4 26.55 47.32 -26.38
C ALA A 4 26.37 45.81 -26.73
N LEU A 5 27.21 44.95 -26.16
CA LEU A 5 27.00 43.49 -26.17
C LEU A 5 26.03 43.14 -25.04
N VAL A 6 24.85 42.68 -25.41
CA VAL A 6 23.89 42.08 -24.46
C VAL A 6 24.28 40.63 -24.30
N PHE A 7 24.81 40.25 -23.12
CA PHE A 7 24.99 38.86 -22.72
C PHE A 7 23.63 38.30 -22.29
N LEU A 8 23.04 37.47 -23.11
CA LEU A 8 21.86 36.67 -22.75
C LEU A 8 22.34 35.47 -21.90
N GLY A 9 22.27 35.57 -20.58
CA GLY A 9 22.51 34.46 -19.67
C GLY A 9 21.38 33.44 -19.76
N ILE A 10 21.61 32.31 -20.40
CA ILE A 10 20.69 31.18 -20.39
C ILE A 10 20.77 30.56 -18.99
N LEU A 11 19.78 30.84 -18.15
CA LEU A 11 19.58 30.16 -16.87
C LEU A 11 19.06 28.74 -17.16
N ALA A 12 19.96 27.79 -17.26
CA ALA A 12 19.60 26.38 -17.33
C ALA A 12 19.00 25.97 -15.97
N LEU A 13 17.66 26.01 -15.83
CA LEU A 13 16.97 25.32 -14.75
C LEU A 13 17.20 23.81 -14.95
N GLY A 14 18.21 23.28 -14.28
CA GLY A 14 18.42 21.84 -14.18
C GLY A 14 17.22 21.24 -13.44
N LEU A 15 16.33 20.55 -14.15
CA LEU A 15 15.38 19.63 -13.57
C LEU A 15 16.19 18.55 -12.82
N ALA A 16 16.38 18.72 -11.52
CA ALA A 16 16.97 17.70 -10.67
C ALA A 16 15.97 16.55 -10.59
N PHE A 17 16.10 15.55 -11.45
CA PHE A 17 15.40 14.28 -11.27
C PHE A 17 15.81 13.71 -9.91
N ALA A 18 14.84 13.35 -9.09
CA ALA A 18 15.11 12.68 -7.83
C ALA A 18 15.83 11.37 -8.15
N GLN A 19 17.06 11.22 -7.64
CA GLN A 19 17.86 10.02 -7.89
C GLN A 19 17.54 8.95 -6.85
N VAL A 20 17.47 7.69 -7.29
CA VAL A 20 17.43 6.53 -6.40
C VAL A 20 18.70 6.52 -5.54
N ARG A 21 18.52 6.58 -4.21
CA ARG A 21 19.63 6.68 -3.26
C ARG A 21 20.09 5.29 -2.80
N THR A 22 21.40 5.09 -2.66
CA THR A 22 21.95 3.94 -1.94
C THR A 22 21.73 4.09 -0.43
N PHE A 23 21.86 2.99 0.32
CA PHE A 23 21.69 3.05 1.79
C PHE A 23 22.74 3.95 2.46
N ASP A 24 23.96 4.02 1.95
CA ASP A 24 24.99 4.93 2.48
C ASP A 24 24.65 6.41 2.25
N GLN A 25 24.05 6.75 1.12
CA GLN A 25 23.56 8.10 0.86
C GLN A 25 22.39 8.46 1.81
N ILE A 26 21.51 7.49 2.08
CA ILE A 26 20.40 7.64 3.05
C ILE A 26 20.97 7.87 4.45
N LYS A 27 21.93 7.06 4.91
CA LYS A 27 22.60 7.22 6.20
C LYS A 27 23.25 8.58 6.35
N LYS A 28 23.97 9.03 5.32
CA LYS A 28 24.62 10.36 5.33
C LYS A 28 23.60 11.50 5.44
N SER A 29 22.40 11.35 4.88
CA SER A 29 21.35 12.36 4.98
C SER A 29 20.64 12.38 6.34
N GLY A 30 20.73 11.30 7.12
CA GLY A 30 20.02 11.14 8.39
C GLY A 30 18.51 10.95 8.25
N GLU A 31 17.97 10.89 7.01
CA GLU A 31 16.54 10.82 6.71
C GLU A 31 16.25 9.72 5.69
N ILE A 32 15.20 8.91 5.94
CA ILE A 32 14.69 7.91 5.01
C ILE A 32 13.30 8.33 4.51
N ARG A 33 13.13 8.39 3.18
CA ARG A 33 11.87 8.77 2.52
C ARG A 33 11.01 7.53 2.31
N ILE A 34 9.79 7.56 2.85
CA ILE A 34 8.88 6.42 2.86
C ILE A 34 7.63 6.77 2.06
N GLY A 35 7.39 6.04 0.96
CA GLY A 35 6.16 6.16 0.18
C GLY A 35 5.04 5.33 0.79
N THR A 36 3.83 5.90 0.84
CA THR A 36 2.61 5.20 1.26
C THR A 36 1.39 5.77 0.57
N GLU A 37 0.22 5.14 0.72
CA GLU A 37 -1.02 5.67 0.14
C GLU A 37 -1.73 6.64 1.08
N GLY A 38 -1.93 6.26 2.33
CA GLY A 38 -2.65 7.07 3.32
C GLY A 38 -4.17 6.99 3.23
N ALA A 39 -4.74 5.95 2.59
CA ALA A 39 -6.19 5.76 2.45
C ALA A 39 -6.66 4.31 2.68
N PHE A 40 -5.86 3.48 3.33
CA PHE A 40 -6.09 2.04 3.51
C PHE A 40 -6.07 1.63 5.01
N PRO A 41 -7.12 1.99 5.80
CA PRO A 41 -7.19 1.60 7.20
C PRO A 41 -7.44 0.09 7.35
N PRO A 42 -6.82 -0.58 8.35
CA PRO A 42 -6.00 -0.04 9.43
C PRO A 42 -4.50 0.00 9.14
N PHE A 43 -4.08 -0.19 7.88
CA PHE A 43 -2.67 -0.32 7.51
C PHE A 43 -1.94 1.03 7.41
N ASN A 44 -2.46 1.94 6.60
CA ASN A 44 -1.89 3.27 6.39
C ASN A 44 -3.02 4.23 5.97
N TYR A 45 -3.31 5.22 6.80
CA TYR A 45 -4.40 6.17 6.57
C TYR A 45 -4.20 7.47 7.35
N PHE A 46 -4.90 8.52 6.93
CA PHE A 46 -4.99 9.76 7.71
C PHE A 46 -6.17 9.68 8.66
N ASP A 47 -5.92 9.92 9.95
CA ASP A 47 -6.96 9.98 10.98
C ASP A 47 -7.80 11.27 10.90
N GLU A 48 -8.76 11.43 11.81
CA GLU A 48 -9.62 12.62 11.88
C GLU A 48 -8.85 13.92 12.14
N LYS A 49 -7.64 13.83 12.69
CA LYS A 49 -6.73 14.97 12.92
C LYS A 49 -5.77 15.19 11.75
N ASN A 50 -6.00 14.51 10.61
CA ASN A 50 -5.14 14.52 9.43
C ASN A 50 -3.70 14.08 9.74
N GLN A 51 -3.52 13.15 10.68
CA GLN A 51 -2.25 12.54 11.01
C GLN A 51 -2.14 11.17 10.36
N LEU A 52 -1.04 10.91 9.67
CA LEU A 52 -0.77 9.61 9.06
C LEU A 52 -0.54 8.57 10.16
N THR A 53 -1.31 7.49 10.13
CA THR A 53 -1.31 6.43 11.14
C THR A 53 -1.60 5.06 10.51
N GLY A 54 -1.47 3.99 11.29
CA GLY A 54 -1.76 2.63 10.86
C GLY A 54 -0.64 1.65 11.18
N PHE A 55 -0.92 0.37 10.97
CA PHE A 55 0.04 -0.73 11.20
C PHE A 55 1.35 -0.51 10.44
N GLU A 56 1.28 -0.19 9.15
CA GLU A 56 2.45 0.01 8.31
C GLU A 56 3.19 1.30 8.64
N VAL A 57 2.48 2.31 9.15
CA VAL A 57 3.11 3.56 9.61
C VAL A 57 3.90 3.31 10.88
N ASP A 58 3.34 2.58 11.85
CA ASP A 58 4.05 2.19 13.07
C ASP A 58 5.26 1.30 12.74
N LEU A 59 5.10 0.35 11.81
CA LEU A 59 6.19 -0.53 11.37
C LEU A 59 7.30 0.24 10.65
N GLY A 60 6.95 1.14 9.73
CA GLY A 60 7.90 2.00 9.01
C GLY A 60 8.67 2.93 9.95
N ASN A 61 8.01 3.49 10.96
CA ASN A 61 8.65 4.27 12.01
C ASN A 61 9.61 3.44 12.86
N ALA A 62 9.22 2.21 13.22
CA ALA A 62 10.08 1.29 13.96
C ALA A 62 11.32 0.87 13.13
N ILE A 63 11.16 0.62 11.83
CA ILE A 63 12.26 0.36 10.90
C ILE A 63 13.20 1.55 10.83
N ALA A 64 12.69 2.77 10.59
CA ALA A 64 13.51 3.97 10.53
C ALA A 64 14.30 4.17 11.83
N LYS A 65 13.66 4.00 12.99
CA LYS A 65 14.30 4.05 14.30
C LYS A 65 15.41 3.00 14.45
N LYS A 66 15.16 1.76 14.00
CA LYS A 66 16.14 0.65 14.05
C LYS A 66 17.37 0.95 13.19
N LEU A 67 17.18 1.67 12.08
CA LEU A 67 18.23 2.11 11.17
C LEU A 67 18.94 3.40 11.63
N GLY A 68 18.48 4.04 12.71
CA GLY A 68 19.02 5.32 13.20
C GLY A 68 18.68 6.52 12.31
N LEU A 69 17.53 6.47 11.61
CA LEU A 69 17.11 7.46 10.62
C LEU A 69 15.80 8.14 11.03
N LYS A 70 15.60 9.37 10.56
CA LYS A 70 14.32 10.08 10.69
C LYS A 70 13.40 9.67 9.53
N PRO A 71 12.16 9.20 9.78
CA PRO A 71 11.22 8.89 8.71
C PRO A 71 10.65 10.17 8.11
N LYS A 72 10.60 10.24 6.78
CA LYS A 72 9.88 11.25 6.02
C LYS A 72 8.83 10.59 5.17
N TRP A 73 7.59 10.67 5.60
CA TRP A 73 6.46 10.08 4.92
C TRP A 73 5.98 10.94 3.75
N ILE A 74 5.66 10.29 2.63
CA ILE A 74 5.16 10.92 1.42
C ILE A 74 3.99 10.08 0.93
N ALA A 75 2.77 10.63 1.04
CA ALA A 75 1.56 9.97 0.57
C ALA A 75 1.30 10.27 -0.92
N GLN A 76 0.96 9.24 -1.68
CA GLN A 76 0.64 9.31 -3.11
C GLN A 76 -0.43 8.27 -3.46
N ALA A 77 -1.12 8.43 -4.60
CA ALA A 77 -2.06 7.43 -5.09
C ALA A 77 -1.38 6.06 -5.25
N PHE A 78 -2.07 5.00 -4.82
CA PHE A 78 -1.55 3.64 -4.75
C PHE A 78 -0.94 3.16 -6.07
N ASP A 79 -1.66 3.33 -7.17
CA ASP A 79 -1.28 2.92 -8.53
C ASP A 79 0.00 3.61 -9.06
N SER A 80 0.38 4.75 -8.48
CA SER A 80 1.57 5.50 -8.88
C SER A 80 2.82 5.22 -8.03
N LEU A 81 2.68 4.56 -6.87
CA LEU A 81 3.75 4.42 -5.87
C LEU A 81 4.99 3.70 -6.41
N LEU A 82 4.82 2.56 -7.09
CA LEU A 82 5.96 1.78 -7.59
C LEU A 82 6.70 2.48 -8.75
N ILE A 83 5.98 3.23 -9.58
CA ILE A 83 6.57 4.06 -10.65
C ILE A 83 7.42 5.18 -10.02
N GLN A 84 6.86 5.90 -9.06
CA GLN A 84 7.56 7.00 -8.38
C GLN A 84 8.73 6.52 -7.52
N LEU A 85 8.68 5.28 -7.01
CA LEU A 85 9.81 4.63 -6.32
C LEU A 85 11.01 4.50 -7.26
N ASN A 86 10.82 4.00 -8.48
CA ASN A 86 11.89 3.87 -9.48
C ASN A 86 12.39 5.24 -9.99
N GLN A 87 11.58 6.29 -9.86
CA GLN A 87 12.01 7.67 -10.13
C GLN A 87 12.79 8.32 -8.98
N GLY A 88 13.02 7.57 -7.88
CA GLY A 88 13.78 8.05 -6.74
C GLY A 88 13.04 9.03 -5.81
N ARG A 89 11.70 9.10 -5.89
CA ARG A 89 10.90 9.96 -5.00
C ARG A 89 10.90 9.46 -3.57
N PHE A 90 10.95 8.15 -3.38
CA PHE A 90 11.03 7.43 -2.10
C PHE A 90 12.30 6.57 -2.05
N ASP A 91 12.72 6.18 -0.87
CA ASP A 91 13.77 5.19 -0.68
C ASP A 91 13.19 3.78 -0.58
N PHE A 92 11.98 3.66 -0.03
CA PHE A 92 11.15 2.48 -0.10
C PHE A 92 9.67 2.84 0.00
N VAL A 93 8.81 1.89 -0.34
CA VAL A 93 7.36 1.98 -0.23
C VAL A 93 6.85 0.92 0.73
N ILE A 94 5.96 1.32 1.65
CA ILE A 94 5.18 0.44 2.50
C ILE A 94 3.72 0.89 2.42
N ALA A 95 2.92 0.15 1.64
CA ALA A 95 1.54 0.49 1.29
C ALA A 95 0.76 -0.75 0.86
N SER A 96 0.86 -1.82 1.62
CA SER A 96 0.10 -3.07 1.41
C SER A 96 0.26 -3.68 0.01
N HIS A 97 1.46 -3.58 -0.59
CA HIS A 97 1.71 -4.19 -1.89
C HIS A 97 1.88 -5.71 -1.78
N GLY A 98 0.93 -6.46 -2.33
CA GLY A 98 1.08 -7.90 -2.55
C GLY A 98 2.24 -8.18 -3.52
N ILE A 99 3.04 -9.21 -3.21
CA ILE A 99 4.11 -9.66 -4.09
C ILE A 99 3.49 -10.36 -5.29
N THR A 100 3.74 -9.85 -6.51
CA THR A 100 3.37 -10.51 -7.76
C THR A 100 4.57 -10.59 -8.69
N GLU A 101 4.57 -11.56 -9.62
CA GLU A 101 5.62 -11.68 -10.62
C GLU A 101 5.72 -10.42 -11.49
N GLU A 102 4.58 -9.81 -11.83
CA GLU A 102 4.55 -8.60 -12.64
C GLU A 102 5.21 -7.42 -11.91
N ARG A 103 4.84 -7.19 -10.64
CA ARG A 103 5.47 -6.14 -9.82
C ARG A 103 6.96 -6.41 -9.57
N ALA A 104 7.35 -7.68 -9.39
CA ALA A 104 8.74 -8.08 -9.18
C ALA A 104 9.66 -7.86 -10.39
N LYS A 105 9.09 -7.70 -11.61
CA LYS A 105 9.87 -7.25 -12.77
C LYS A 105 10.30 -5.79 -12.65
N ALA A 106 9.48 -4.95 -12.02
CA ALA A 106 9.69 -3.51 -11.92
C ALA A 106 10.39 -3.06 -10.64
N VAL A 107 10.20 -3.77 -9.53
CA VAL A 107 10.75 -3.43 -8.20
C VAL A 107 11.33 -4.68 -7.52
N ASP A 108 12.10 -4.49 -6.44
CA ASP A 108 12.48 -5.61 -5.57
C ASP A 108 11.68 -5.52 -4.27
N PHE A 109 11.23 -6.68 -3.79
CA PHE A 109 10.46 -6.79 -2.55
C PHE A 109 11.33 -7.29 -1.40
N THR A 110 11.07 -6.75 -0.21
CA THR A 110 11.60 -7.31 1.03
C THR A 110 10.99 -8.68 1.32
N ASN A 111 11.48 -9.34 2.37
CA ASN A 111 10.73 -10.41 3.00
C ASN A 111 9.33 -9.87 3.38
N PRO A 112 8.28 -10.72 3.29
CA PRO A 112 6.92 -10.27 3.58
C PRO A 112 6.81 -9.84 5.04
N HIS A 113 6.11 -8.73 5.27
CA HIS A 113 5.83 -8.24 6.61
C HIS A 113 4.46 -8.66 7.14
N TYR A 114 3.53 -9.09 6.30
CA TYR A 114 2.31 -9.79 6.71
C TYR A 114 1.72 -10.65 5.60
N CYS A 115 0.80 -11.56 5.98
CA CYS A 115 0.03 -12.38 5.06
C CYS A 115 -1.47 -12.09 5.19
N THR A 116 -2.13 -11.97 4.05
CA THR A 116 -3.55 -11.64 3.96
C THR A 116 -4.21 -12.30 2.75
N GLY A 117 -5.32 -11.73 2.27
CA GLY A 117 -6.00 -12.14 1.05
C GLY A 117 -7.22 -11.28 0.75
N GLY A 118 -7.63 -11.29 -0.51
CA GLY A 118 -8.83 -10.62 -0.97
C GLY A 118 -10.09 -11.35 -0.52
N ILE A 119 -11.05 -10.61 0.03
CA ILE A 119 -12.33 -11.15 0.49
C ILE A 119 -13.50 -10.44 -0.22
N ILE A 120 -14.58 -11.18 -0.48
CA ILE A 120 -15.82 -10.62 -0.99
C ILE A 120 -16.57 -9.97 0.17
N VAL A 121 -17.01 -8.74 -0.02
CA VAL A 121 -17.93 -8.00 0.88
C VAL A 121 -19.17 -7.65 0.13
N SER A 122 -20.34 -7.92 0.70
CA SER A 122 -21.64 -7.56 0.11
C SER A 122 -22.65 -7.14 1.18
N LYS A 123 -23.77 -6.57 0.76
CA LYS A 123 -24.91 -6.40 1.64
C LYS A 123 -25.45 -7.76 2.09
N LYS A 124 -26.10 -7.82 3.25
CA LYS A 124 -26.80 -9.03 3.73
C LYS A 124 -27.73 -9.58 2.64
N GLY A 125 -27.61 -10.88 2.36
CA GLY A 125 -28.33 -11.55 1.27
C GLY A 125 -27.74 -11.38 -0.13
N GLY A 126 -26.65 -10.61 -0.28
CA GLY A 126 -25.91 -10.45 -1.54
C GLY A 126 -24.86 -11.55 -1.77
N PRO A 127 -23.99 -11.37 -2.78
CA PRO A 127 -22.98 -12.35 -3.17
C PRO A 127 -22.03 -12.70 -2.03
N LYS A 128 -21.75 -14.01 -1.85
CA LYS A 128 -20.77 -14.52 -0.87
C LYS A 128 -19.64 -15.30 -1.49
N THR A 129 -19.87 -15.93 -2.62
CA THR A 129 -18.89 -16.77 -3.30
C THR A 129 -18.52 -16.18 -4.66
N LYS A 130 -17.40 -16.61 -5.23
CA LYS A 130 -17.01 -16.22 -6.60
C LYS A 130 -18.10 -16.53 -7.63
N LYS A 131 -18.82 -17.65 -7.43
CA LYS A 131 -19.93 -18.05 -8.30
C LYS A 131 -21.10 -17.07 -8.23
N ASP A 132 -21.39 -16.53 -7.06
CA ASP A 132 -22.48 -15.55 -6.86
C ASP A 132 -22.21 -14.19 -7.54
N LEU A 133 -20.97 -13.96 -7.98
CA LEU A 133 -20.56 -12.73 -8.68
C LEU A 133 -20.91 -12.75 -10.17
N GLU A 134 -21.44 -13.87 -10.71
CA GLU A 134 -21.94 -13.93 -12.08
C GLU A 134 -23.04 -12.88 -12.29
N GLY A 135 -22.91 -12.07 -13.34
CA GLY A 135 -23.84 -10.97 -13.67
C GLY A 135 -23.77 -9.76 -12.74
N LYS A 136 -22.83 -9.71 -11.77
CA LYS A 136 -22.72 -8.66 -10.76
C LYS A 136 -21.71 -7.59 -11.12
N VAL A 137 -21.88 -6.41 -10.53
CA VAL A 137 -20.92 -5.31 -10.56
C VAL A 137 -20.03 -5.39 -9.32
N VAL A 138 -18.73 -5.54 -9.51
CA VAL A 138 -17.76 -5.69 -8.43
C VAL A 138 -16.88 -4.45 -8.36
N GLY A 139 -16.81 -3.80 -7.20
CA GLY A 139 -15.95 -2.65 -6.94
C GLY A 139 -14.62 -3.06 -6.35
N VAL A 140 -13.54 -2.43 -6.82
CA VAL A 140 -12.16 -2.67 -6.37
C VAL A 140 -11.33 -1.40 -6.50
N GLN A 141 -10.25 -1.29 -5.76
CA GLN A 141 -9.29 -0.22 -5.98
C GLN A 141 -8.42 -0.51 -7.20
N ILE A 142 -8.16 0.52 -8.01
CA ILE A 142 -7.33 0.43 -9.21
C ILE A 142 -5.89 0.04 -8.88
N GLY A 143 -5.25 -0.75 -9.75
CA GLY A 143 -3.84 -1.16 -9.63
C GLY A 143 -3.58 -2.21 -8.53
N THR A 144 -4.62 -2.78 -7.91
CA THR A 144 -4.51 -3.77 -6.83
C THR A 144 -4.57 -5.20 -7.35
N THR A 145 -4.06 -6.13 -6.54
CA THR A 145 -4.27 -7.58 -6.73
C THR A 145 -5.74 -7.98 -6.64
N TYR A 146 -6.56 -7.19 -5.92
CA TYR A 146 -8.02 -7.37 -5.85
C TYR A 146 -8.68 -7.10 -7.19
N MET A 147 -8.24 -6.05 -7.90
CA MET A 147 -8.70 -5.76 -9.27
C MET A 147 -8.34 -6.90 -10.24
N GLU A 148 -7.08 -7.34 -10.21
CA GLU A 148 -6.62 -8.45 -11.05
C GLU A 148 -7.39 -9.75 -10.77
N ALA A 149 -7.69 -10.02 -9.49
CA ALA A 149 -8.48 -11.18 -9.09
C ALA A 149 -9.93 -11.08 -9.56
N ALA A 150 -10.58 -9.91 -9.37
CA ALA A 150 -11.95 -9.67 -9.80
C ALA A 150 -12.11 -9.84 -11.32
N GLN A 151 -11.16 -9.34 -12.11
CA GLN A 151 -11.14 -9.48 -13.58
C GLN A 151 -11.03 -10.93 -14.07
N LYS A 152 -10.47 -11.82 -13.23
CA LYS A 152 -10.33 -13.25 -13.54
C LYS A 152 -11.53 -14.10 -13.12
N ILE A 153 -12.52 -13.54 -12.41
CA ILE A 153 -13.74 -14.27 -12.00
C ILE A 153 -14.67 -14.36 -13.20
N PRO A 154 -15.00 -15.58 -13.67
CA PRO A 154 -15.88 -15.76 -14.82
C PRO A 154 -17.28 -15.18 -14.56
N GLY A 155 -17.85 -14.56 -15.59
CA GLY A 155 -19.24 -14.08 -15.55
C GLY A 155 -19.48 -12.79 -14.78
N VAL A 156 -18.49 -12.17 -14.17
CA VAL A 156 -18.61 -10.81 -13.59
C VAL A 156 -19.04 -9.85 -14.69
N LYS A 157 -20.13 -9.10 -14.45
CA LYS A 157 -20.69 -8.16 -15.43
C LYS A 157 -19.78 -6.95 -15.66
N GLU A 158 -19.26 -6.40 -14.57
CA GLU A 158 -18.39 -5.20 -14.57
C GLU A 158 -17.46 -5.25 -13.38
N VAL A 159 -16.17 -4.94 -13.59
CA VAL A 159 -15.22 -4.62 -12.52
C VAL A 159 -15.06 -3.11 -12.51
N ARG A 160 -15.68 -2.45 -11.52
CA ARG A 160 -15.62 -1.00 -11.36
C ARG A 160 -14.45 -0.63 -10.47
N THR A 161 -13.59 0.25 -10.99
CA THR A 161 -12.38 0.66 -10.30
C THR A 161 -12.54 2.02 -9.64
N TYR A 162 -11.90 2.18 -8.46
CA TYR A 162 -11.89 3.39 -7.66
C TYR A 162 -10.46 3.80 -7.35
N GLN A 163 -10.21 5.09 -7.19
CA GLN A 163 -8.88 5.59 -6.82
C GLN A 163 -8.50 5.20 -5.40
N LYS A 164 -9.47 5.18 -4.49
CA LYS A 164 -9.30 4.81 -3.09
C LYS A 164 -10.28 3.71 -2.70
N ASP A 165 -9.82 2.77 -1.91
CA ASP A 165 -10.62 1.62 -1.47
C ASP A 165 -11.91 2.02 -0.71
N PRO A 166 -11.94 3.04 0.18
CA PRO A 166 -13.17 3.47 0.84
C PRO A 166 -14.26 3.99 -0.10
N GLU A 167 -13.94 4.39 -1.34
CA GLU A 167 -14.92 4.82 -2.34
C GLU A 167 -15.75 3.63 -2.85
N ALA A 168 -15.12 2.45 -3.01
CA ALA A 168 -15.82 1.22 -3.35
C ALA A 168 -16.81 0.81 -2.25
N LEU A 169 -16.41 0.91 -0.98
CA LEU A 169 -17.31 0.67 0.15
C LEU A 169 -18.53 1.62 0.13
N GLN A 170 -18.33 2.90 -0.18
CA GLN A 170 -19.43 3.86 -0.27
C GLN A 170 -20.42 3.48 -1.37
N ASP A 171 -19.93 3.04 -2.53
CA ASP A 171 -20.78 2.62 -3.64
C ASP A 171 -21.48 1.27 -3.34
N LEU A 172 -20.87 0.38 -2.57
CA LEU A 172 -21.54 -0.80 -2.03
C LEU A 172 -22.72 -0.41 -1.12
N LEU A 173 -22.50 0.52 -0.18
CA LEU A 173 -23.54 0.97 0.76
C LEU A 173 -24.70 1.65 0.05
N THR A 174 -24.46 2.41 -1.02
CA THR A 174 -25.50 3.05 -1.82
C THR A 174 -26.15 2.12 -2.86
N GLY A 175 -25.62 0.90 -3.04
CA GLY A 175 -26.16 -0.09 -3.99
C GLY A 175 -25.78 0.16 -5.45
N ARG A 176 -24.72 0.95 -5.71
CA ARG A 176 -24.19 1.17 -7.05
C ARG A 176 -23.29 0.03 -7.53
N ILE A 177 -22.80 -0.80 -6.60
CA ILE A 177 -22.12 -2.07 -6.86
C ILE A 177 -22.76 -3.16 -5.99
N ASP A 178 -22.62 -4.42 -6.43
CA ASP A 178 -23.20 -5.58 -5.75
C ASP A 178 -22.22 -6.17 -4.71
N ALA A 179 -20.92 -6.07 -4.97
CA ALA A 179 -19.87 -6.57 -4.11
C ALA A 179 -18.64 -5.66 -4.16
N TRP A 180 -17.87 -5.67 -3.08
CA TRP A 180 -16.56 -5.05 -2.95
C TRP A 180 -15.53 -6.14 -2.63
N ILE A 181 -14.43 -6.19 -3.37
CA ILE A 181 -13.31 -7.08 -3.06
C ILE A 181 -12.16 -6.24 -2.55
N THR A 182 -11.73 -6.53 -1.33
CA THR A 182 -10.65 -5.84 -0.63
C THR A 182 -9.90 -6.77 0.31
N ASP A 183 -8.92 -6.23 1.02
CA ASP A 183 -8.20 -6.95 2.08
C ASP A 183 -9.15 -7.39 3.21
N ARG A 184 -8.96 -8.64 3.70
CA ARG A 184 -9.81 -9.20 4.76
C ARG A 184 -9.77 -8.40 6.07
N PHE A 185 -8.63 -7.78 6.42
CA PHE A 185 -8.51 -6.95 7.61
C PHE A 185 -9.17 -5.58 7.41
N VAL A 186 -9.02 -4.99 6.22
CA VAL A 186 -9.72 -3.75 5.84
C VAL A 186 -11.22 -3.95 5.90
N ALA A 187 -11.72 -5.05 5.33
CA ALA A 187 -13.15 -5.37 5.36
C ALA A 187 -13.69 -5.51 6.80
N LYS A 188 -12.97 -6.26 7.65
CA LYS A 188 -13.35 -6.43 9.06
C LYS A 188 -13.35 -5.12 9.82
N GLU A 189 -12.30 -4.31 9.65
CA GLU A 189 -12.18 -3.02 10.32
C GLU A 189 -13.26 -2.05 9.87
N ALA A 190 -13.52 -1.94 8.56
CA ALA A 190 -14.56 -1.07 8.03
C ALA A 190 -15.97 -1.44 8.54
N ILE A 191 -16.28 -2.74 8.63
CA ILE A 191 -17.56 -3.22 9.16
C ILE A 191 -17.68 -2.84 10.64
N LYS A 192 -16.66 -3.10 11.45
CA LYS A 192 -16.64 -2.84 12.89
C LYS A 192 -16.71 -1.33 13.19
N GLU A 193 -15.80 -0.54 12.63
CA GLU A 193 -15.69 0.90 12.93
C GLU A 193 -16.90 1.70 12.48
N ARG A 194 -17.54 1.27 11.38
CA ARG A 194 -18.76 1.91 10.87
C ARG A 194 -20.05 1.26 11.36
N LYS A 195 -19.98 0.25 12.27
CA LYS A 195 -21.12 -0.48 12.84
C LYS A 195 -22.03 -1.08 11.76
N LEU A 196 -21.41 -1.72 10.77
CA LEU A 196 -22.10 -2.24 9.59
C LEU A 196 -22.42 -3.74 9.67
N GLU A 197 -22.27 -4.39 10.83
CA GLU A 197 -22.49 -5.83 11.03
C GLU A 197 -23.95 -6.26 10.69
N GLY A 198 -24.89 -5.36 10.84
CA GLY A 198 -26.30 -5.56 10.43
C GLY A 198 -26.55 -5.39 8.94
N THR A 199 -25.67 -4.69 8.23
CA THR A 199 -25.82 -4.28 6.82
C THR A 199 -24.98 -5.11 5.87
N LEU A 200 -23.73 -5.33 6.23
CA LEU A 200 -22.74 -6.04 5.38
C LEU A 200 -22.45 -7.45 5.89
N GLN A 201 -21.93 -8.25 5.01
CA GLN A 201 -21.44 -9.59 5.29
C GLN A 201 -20.12 -9.85 4.57
N LEU A 202 -19.29 -10.70 5.17
CA LEU A 202 -18.09 -11.23 4.56
C LEU A 202 -18.43 -12.52 3.79
N GLY A 203 -17.89 -12.65 2.61
CA GLY A 203 -17.95 -13.85 1.79
C GLY A 203 -16.67 -14.67 1.87
N GLU A 204 -16.38 -15.43 0.82
CA GLU A 204 -15.18 -16.25 0.73
C GLU A 204 -13.93 -15.43 0.42
N LEU A 205 -12.77 -15.97 0.79
CA LEU A 205 -11.48 -15.50 0.33
C LEU A 205 -11.32 -15.81 -1.17
N VAL A 206 -11.09 -14.78 -1.96
CA VAL A 206 -10.87 -14.91 -3.40
C VAL A 206 -9.48 -15.47 -3.69
N PHE A 207 -8.48 -15.03 -2.92
CA PHE A 207 -7.08 -15.47 -2.96
C PHE A 207 -6.35 -15.10 -1.68
N GLN A 208 -5.13 -15.65 -1.52
CA GLN A 208 -4.20 -15.28 -0.45
C GLN A 208 -2.96 -14.63 -1.04
N GLU A 209 -2.34 -13.72 -0.30
CA GLU A 209 -1.13 -13.04 -0.74
C GLU A 209 -0.16 -12.75 0.41
N LYS A 210 1.10 -12.61 0.03
CA LYS A 210 2.18 -12.12 0.88
C LYS A 210 2.42 -10.66 0.54
N VAL A 211 2.46 -9.81 1.55
CA VAL A 211 2.64 -8.37 1.42
C VAL A 211 4.01 -7.96 1.89
N ALA A 212 4.70 -7.13 1.09
CA ALA A 212 6.07 -6.71 1.37
C ALA A 212 6.30 -5.23 1.07
N MET A 213 7.36 -4.69 1.64
CA MET A 213 7.88 -3.39 1.26
C MET A 213 8.58 -3.50 -0.10
N ALA A 214 8.50 -2.43 -0.90
CA ALA A 214 9.17 -2.37 -2.19
C ALA A 214 10.33 -1.38 -2.17
N VAL A 215 11.42 -1.74 -2.84
CA VAL A 215 12.56 -0.87 -3.15
C VAL A 215 12.74 -0.76 -4.65
N ALA A 216 13.38 0.31 -5.13
CA ALA A 216 13.70 0.46 -6.53
C ALA A 216 14.49 -0.75 -7.04
N LYS A 217 14.19 -1.17 -8.28
CA LYS A 217 14.80 -2.36 -8.88
C LYS A 217 16.32 -2.31 -8.83
N GLY A 218 16.94 -3.39 -8.32
CA GLY A 218 18.39 -3.51 -8.18
C GLY A 218 19.01 -2.77 -6.99
N ASN A 219 18.22 -2.07 -6.16
CA ASN A 219 18.75 -1.36 -4.98
C ASN A 219 18.98 -2.31 -3.79
N LYS A 220 19.95 -3.20 -3.97
CA LYS A 220 20.27 -4.24 -3.00
C LYS A 220 20.68 -3.69 -1.63
N SER A 221 21.36 -2.55 -1.57
CA SER A 221 21.84 -1.97 -0.30
C SER A 221 20.66 -1.55 0.62
N VAL A 222 19.59 -0.98 0.05
CA VAL A 222 18.37 -0.63 0.80
C VAL A 222 17.57 -1.88 1.12
N LEU A 223 17.44 -2.81 0.17
CA LEU A 223 16.75 -4.08 0.38
C LEU A 223 17.32 -4.86 1.58
N ASP A 224 18.63 -5.04 1.62
CA ASP A 224 19.31 -5.77 2.69
C ASP A 224 19.17 -5.07 4.05
N ALA A 225 19.26 -3.74 4.07
CA ALA A 225 19.06 -2.94 5.29
C ALA A 225 17.63 -3.07 5.84
N LEU A 226 16.61 -3.02 4.99
CA LEU A 226 15.21 -3.18 5.38
C LEU A 226 14.91 -4.61 5.87
N ASN A 227 15.41 -5.63 5.16
CA ASN A 227 15.25 -7.02 5.57
C ASN A 227 15.88 -7.30 6.93
N LYS A 228 17.09 -6.77 7.16
CA LYS A 228 17.75 -6.89 8.47
C LYS A 228 16.95 -6.19 9.57
N ALA A 229 16.51 -4.95 9.34
CA ALA A 229 15.72 -4.21 10.33
C ALA A 229 14.39 -4.92 10.62
N LEU A 230 13.68 -5.43 9.61
CA LEU A 230 12.44 -6.18 9.79
C LEU A 230 12.68 -7.48 10.61
N ALA A 231 13.72 -8.23 10.29
CA ALA A 231 14.08 -9.45 11.03
C ALA A 231 14.42 -9.14 12.50
N ASP A 232 15.16 -8.06 12.76
CA ASP A 232 15.51 -7.62 14.11
C ASP A 232 14.25 -7.25 14.91
N LEU A 233 13.28 -6.51 14.30
CA LEU A 233 12.00 -6.16 14.94
C LEU A 233 11.10 -7.37 15.19
N MET A 234 11.15 -8.37 14.31
CA MET A 234 10.44 -9.65 14.53
C MET A 234 11.05 -10.45 15.68
N LYS A 235 12.37 -10.41 15.82
CA LYS A 235 13.12 -11.14 16.86
C LYS A 235 12.98 -10.50 18.25
N ASP A 236 13.03 -9.17 18.33
CA ASP A 236 12.97 -8.44 19.61
C ASP A 236 11.53 -8.21 20.13
N GLY A 237 10.52 -8.67 19.40
CA GLY A 237 9.12 -8.61 19.78
C GLY A 237 8.41 -7.30 19.41
N THR A 238 9.12 -6.30 18.90
CA THR A 238 8.52 -5.01 18.51
C THR A 238 7.45 -5.20 17.44
N TYR A 239 7.73 -6.04 16.42
CA TYR A 239 6.75 -6.36 15.39
C TYR A 239 5.46 -6.96 15.98
N ALA A 240 5.59 -7.94 16.88
CA ALA A 240 4.44 -8.58 17.50
C ALA A 240 3.58 -7.62 18.34
N GLN A 241 4.22 -6.65 19.02
CA GLN A 241 3.50 -5.59 19.75
C GLN A 241 2.72 -4.68 18.80
N ILE A 242 3.34 -4.24 17.70
CA ILE A 242 2.67 -3.42 16.68
C ILE A 242 1.51 -4.20 16.05
N SER A 243 1.73 -5.47 15.67
CA SER A 243 0.69 -6.31 15.08
C SER A 243 -0.51 -6.50 16.01
N LYS A 244 -0.26 -6.82 17.29
CA LYS A 244 -1.32 -6.97 18.28
C LYS A 244 -2.08 -5.68 18.57
N LYS A 245 -1.41 -4.52 18.53
CA LYS A 245 -2.06 -3.21 18.67
C LYS A 245 -3.15 -3.01 17.63
N TRP A 246 -2.89 -3.37 16.38
CA TRP A 246 -3.77 -3.09 15.26
C TRP A 246 -4.77 -4.22 14.94
N PHE A 247 -4.38 -5.48 15.14
CA PHE A 247 -5.18 -6.63 14.73
C PHE A 247 -5.61 -7.54 15.88
N GLY A 248 -5.09 -7.33 17.08
CA GLY A 248 -5.30 -8.23 18.21
C GLY A 248 -4.51 -9.54 18.11
N GLU A 249 -3.82 -9.77 17.00
CA GLU A 249 -3.05 -10.99 16.72
C GLU A 249 -1.74 -10.68 15.98
N ASP A 250 -0.88 -11.69 15.84
CA ASP A 250 0.35 -11.60 15.04
C ASP A 250 0.05 -12.03 13.60
N VAL A 251 0.11 -11.07 12.67
CA VAL A 251 -0.25 -11.26 11.24
C VAL A 251 0.92 -11.68 10.36
N ARG A 252 2.08 -12.05 10.94
CA ARG A 252 3.21 -12.59 10.17
C ARG A 252 2.78 -13.77 9.31
N CYS A 253 3.44 -13.91 8.16
CA CYS A 253 3.32 -15.12 7.36
C CYS A 253 3.86 -16.33 8.14
N ARG A 254 3.09 -17.40 8.19
CA ARG A 254 3.46 -18.68 8.80
C ARG A 254 3.88 -19.66 7.73
#